data_876d50d663087441a76a7c0b6d755cae
#
_entry.id   876d50d663087441a76a7c0b6d755cae
#
_cell.length_a   1.000
_cell.length_b   1.000
_cell.length_c   1.000
_cell.angle_alpha   90.00
_cell.angle_beta   90.00
_cell.angle_gamma   90.00
#
_symmetry.space_group_name_H-M   'P 1'
#
loop_
_entity.id
_entity.type
_entity.pdbx_description
1 polymer ?
#
loop_
_entity_poly.entity_id
_entity_poly.type
_entity_poly.pdbx_seq_one_letter_code
_entity_poly.pdbx_strand_id
1 'polypeptide(L)'
;LTNRLLAACARVPLGAIKHSRLDDRQLEAVCDVSGRLAEAPIDLIAAAGKTVAEIRATALEKKHQIIVVDYLQILQSDGKDEYSQVSGISKSLHTLCQSLGIFCLALCQLNRTKGARPTLEDLRSSGQLEQDADGVLFLHRQEGKDMERELIIAKNKEGECRSTRLYFDGPIQHFSYMG
;
A
#
# COMPACT_ATOMS: atom_id res chain seq x y z
N LEU A 1 10.83 2.53 -2.97
CA LEU A 1 9.54 2.97 -3.50
C LEU A 1 9.73 3.78 -4.79
N THR A 2 10.57 4.83 -4.81
CA THR A 2 10.79 5.74 -5.96
C THR A 2 11.04 5.00 -7.28
N ASN A 3 11.98 4.04 -7.32
CA ASN A 3 12.27 3.29 -8.55
C ASN A 3 11.06 2.47 -9.05
N ARG A 4 10.18 2.01 -8.18
CA ARG A 4 8.94 1.31 -8.58
C ARG A 4 7.93 2.29 -9.18
N LEU A 5 7.80 3.49 -8.62
CA LEU A 5 6.95 4.54 -9.18
C LEU A 5 7.45 4.95 -10.56
N LEU A 6 8.76 5.19 -10.72
CA LEU A 6 9.37 5.48 -12.01
C LEU A 6 9.11 4.37 -13.03
N ALA A 7 9.32 3.10 -12.65
CA ALA A 7 9.09 1.96 -13.53
C ALA A 7 7.63 1.87 -14.00
N ALA A 8 6.68 2.02 -13.08
CA ALA A 8 5.26 1.94 -13.39
C ALA A 8 4.77 3.11 -14.26
N CYS A 9 5.20 4.34 -13.95
CA CYS A 9 4.76 5.53 -14.65
C CYS A 9 5.44 5.73 -16.00
N ALA A 10 6.76 5.44 -16.10
CA ALA A 10 7.51 5.54 -17.35
C ALA A 10 7.35 4.30 -18.25
N ARG A 11 6.72 3.22 -17.76
CA ARG A 11 6.63 1.93 -18.46
C ARG A 11 7.99 1.33 -18.83
N VAL A 12 8.99 1.55 -17.97
CA VAL A 12 10.36 1.08 -18.12
C VAL A 12 10.63 -0.05 -17.12
N PRO A 13 11.30 -1.14 -17.52
CA PRO A 13 11.60 -2.23 -16.61
C PRO A 13 12.37 -1.77 -15.37
N LEU A 14 11.89 -2.15 -14.18
CA LEU A 14 12.52 -1.82 -12.90
C LEU A 14 13.98 -2.24 -12.83
N GLY A 15 14.30 -3.39 -13.44
CA GLY A 15 15.70 -3.88 -13.54
C GLY A 15 16.60 -2.95 -14.34
N ALA A 16 16.11 -2.36 -15.43
CA ALA A 16 16.86 -1.39 -16.23
C ALA A 16 17.18 -0.13 -15.43
N ILE A 17 16.17 0.40 -14.68
CA ILE A 17 16.34 1.56 -13.81
C ILE A 17 17.34 1.26 -12.68
N LYS A 18 17.21 0.12 -11.99
CA LYS A 18 18.07 -0.24 -10.85
C LYS A 18 19.54 -0.44 -11.24
N HIS A 19 19.78 -0.96 -12.43
CA HIS A 19 21.14 -1.30 -12.90
C HIS A 19 21.69 -0.27 -13.90
N SER A 20 21.01 0.89 -14.06
CA SER A 20 21.42 1.95 -14.99
C SER A 20 21.66 1.45 -16.42
N ARG A 21 20.77 0.56 -16.91
CA ARG A 21 20.82 -0.04 -18.25
C ARG A 21 19.65 0.47 -19.08
N LEU A 22 19.57 1.78 -19.22
CA LEU A 22 18.53 2.46 -19.98
C LEU A 22 19.06 2.80 -21.38
N ASP A 23 18.25 2.55 -22.40
CA ASP A 23 18.45 3.18 -23.70
C ASP A 23 17.98 4.64 -23.69
N ASP A 24 18.27 5.39 -24.76
CA ASP A 24 17.98 6.83 -24.83
C ASP A 24 16.48 7.13 -24.66
N ARG A 25 15.59 6.31 -25.23
CA ARG A 25 14.13 6.47 -25.11
C ARG A 25 13.64 6.21 -23.68
N GLN A 26 14.19 5.17 -23.06
CA GLN A 26 13.87 4.82 -21.68
C GLN A 26 14.37 5.89 -20.72
N LEU A 27 15.57 6.44 -20.98
CA LEU A 27 16.11 7.53 -20.18
C LEU A 27 15.25 8.78 -20.28
N GLU A 28 14.85 9.18 -21.49
CA GLU A 28 13.95 10.32 -21.72
C GLU A 28 12.61 10.11 -20.97
N ALA A 29 11.98 8.94 -21.08
CA ALA A 29 10.74 8.62 -20.39
C ALA A 29 10.88 8.68 -18.86
N VAL A 30 11.99 8.20 -18.31
CA VAL A 30 12.25 8.25 -16.87
C VAL A 30 12.51 9.68 -16.41
N CYS A 31 13.22 10.50 -17.18
CA CYS A 31 13.46 11.91 -16.88
C CYS A 31 12.14 12.72 -16.87
N ASP A 32 11.28 12.54 -17.87
CA ASP A 32 9.95 13.17 -17.93
C ASP A 32 9.09 12.82 -16.71
N VAL A 33 8.99 11.52 -16.40
CA VAL A 33 8.24 11.05 -15.23
C VAL A 33 8.84 11.58 -13.92
N SER A 34 10.17 11.64 -13.82
CA SER A 34 10.85 12.17 -12.64
C SER A 34 10.49 13.63 -12.39
N GLY A 35 10.46 14.45 -13.46
CA GLY A 35 10.02 15.85 -13.39
C GLY A 35 8.58 15.96 -12.88
N ARG A 36 7.65 15.21 -13.49
CA ARG A 36 6.23 15.21 -13.06
C ARG A 36 6.03 14.74 -11.62
N LEU A 37 6.78 13.73 -11.18
CA LEU A 37 6.71 13.25 -9.79
C LEU A 37 7.29 14.26 -8.80
N ALA A 38 8.31 15.04 -9.19
CA ALA A 38 8.89 16.07 -8.35
C ALA A 38 7.92 17.26 -8.12
N GLU A 39 7.05 17.53 -9.09
CA GLU A 39 6.01 18.57 -8.99
C GLU A 39 4.72 18.06 -8.35
N ALA A 40 4.55 16.75 -8.23
CA ALA A 40 3.34 16.16 -7.65
C ALA A 40 3.27 16.43 -6.13
N PRO A 41 2.07 16.65 -5.57
CA PRO A 41 1.89 16.88 -4.14
C PRO A 41 2.03 15.58 -3.34
N ILE A 42 3.18 14.95 -3.42
CA ILE A 42 3.49 13.65 -2.79
C ILE A 42 4.75 13.78 -1.95
N ASP A 43 4.63 13.52 -0.65
CA ASP A 43 5.77 13.41 0.26
C ASP A 43 6.10 11.94 0.50
N LEU A 44 7.33 11.53 0.21
CA LEU A 44 7.85 10.19 0.53
C LEU A 44 8.65 10.26 1.84
N ILE A 45 8.14 9.62 2.88
CA ILE A 45 8.69 9.72 4.23
C ILE A 45 9.12 8.35 4.72
N ALA A 46 10.33 8.26 5.26
CA ALA A 46 10.79 7.05 5.94
C ALA A 46 9.99 6.88 7.25
N ALA A 47 9.20 5.79 7.33
CA ALA A 47 8.26 5.58 8.43
C ALA A 47 8.75 4.58 9.49
N ALA A 48 9.89 3.91 9.28
CA ALA A 48 10.43 2.94 10.22
C ALA A 48 10.66 3.56 11.61
N GLY A 49 10.01 3.01 12.62
CA GLY A 49 10.07 3.49 14.01
C GLY A 49 9.27 4.75 14.30
N LYS A 50 8.51 5.30 13.33
CA LYS A 50 7.61 6.42 13.60
C LYS A 50 6.34 5.97 14.31
N THR A 51 5.83 6.87 15.14
CA THR A 51 4.52 6.74 15.79
C THR A 51 3.41 7.34 14.94
N VAL A 52 2.16 6.95 15.20
CA VAL A 52 0.98 7.58 14.54
C VAL A 52 0.86 9.07 14.91
N ALA A 53 1.35 9.47 16.08
CA ALA A 53 1.37 10.88 16.49
C ALA A 53 2.29 11.73 15.58
N GLU A 54 3.47 11.21 15.21
CA GLU A 54 4.37 11.88 14.28
C GLU A 54 3.79 11.94 12.85
N ILE A 55 3.11 10.88 12.42
CA ILE A 55 2.37 10.88 11.14
C ILE A 55 1.29 11.95 11.16
N ARG A 56 0.54 12.06 12.26
CA ARG A 56 -0.48 13.10 12.44
C ARG A 56 0.11 14.51 12.37
N ALA A 57 1.23 14.75 13.04
CA ALA A 57 1.90 16.05 13.01
C ALA A 57 2.30 16.44 11.58
N THR A 58 2.90 15.51 10.84
CA THR A 58 3.28 15.72 9.44
C THR A 58 2.06 15.96 8.54
N ALA A 59 0.99 15.19 8.72
CA ALA A 59 -0.23 15.32 7.94
C ALA A 59 -0.89 16.70 8.13
N LEU A 60 -0.87 17.21 9.36
CA LEU A 60 -1.39 18.56 9.66
C LEU A 60 -0.51 19.66 9.08
N GLU A 61 0.81 19.57 9.28
CA GLU A 61 1.76 20.55 8.76
C GLU A 61 1.69 20.68 7.23
N LYS A 62 1.65 19.54 6.54
CA LYS A 62 1.63 19.45 5.07
C LYS A 62 0.21 19.52 4.49
N LYS A 63 -0.83 19.50 5.32
CA LYS A 63 -2.24 19.47 4.89
C LYS A 63 -2.58 18.29 3.98
N HIS A 64 -2.02 17.12 4.28
CA HIS A 64 -2.28 15.92 3.51
C HIS A 64 -3.75 15.49 3.61
N GLN A 65 -4.34 15.10 2.49
CA GLN A 65 -5.70 14.55 2.41
C GLN A 65 -5.70 13.01 2.38
N ILE A 66 -4.57 12.41 1.97
CA ILE A 66 -4.40 10.97 1.87
C ILE A 66 -3.08 10.59 2.54
N ILE A 67 -3.13 9.53 3.34
CA ILE A 67 -1.95 8.89 3.92
C ILE A 67 -1.87 7.46 3.38
N VAL A 68 -0.68 7.03 2.95
CA VAL A 68 -0.40 5.64 2.62
C VAL A 68 0.68 5.13 3.58
N VAL A 69 0.38 4.07 4.33
CA VAL A 69 1.32 3.42 5.24
C VAL A 69 1.75 2.07 4.65
N ASP A 70 3.00 1.96 4.24
CA ASP A 70 3.58 0.73 3.68
C ASP A 70 4.77 0.29 4.55
N TYR A 71 4.52 -0.54 5.53
CA TYR A 71 3.33 -1.24 6.03
C TYR A 71 3.18 -1.00 7.56
N LEU A 72 2.05 -1.43 8.16
CA LEU A 72 1.73 -1.10 9.56
C LEU A 72 2.79 -1.57 10.57
N GLN A 73 3.34 -2.77 10.38
CA GLN A 73 4.27 -3.40 11.32
C GLN A 73 5.63 -2.69 11.43
N ILE A 74 5.94 -1.70 10.57
CA ILE A 74 7.17 -0.89 10.73
C ILE A 74 6.99 0.31 11.65
N LEU A 75 5.73 0.64 11.99
CA LEU A 75 5.43 1.73 12.90
C LEU A 75 5.67 1.31 14.35
N GLN A 76 5.95 2.29 15.19
CA GLN A 76 6.13 2.07 16.63
C GLN A 76 4.83 2.31 17.40
N SER A 77 4.57 1.44 18.37
CA SER A 77 3.48 1.55 19.35
C SER A 77 3.91 0.91 20.68
N ASP A 78 3.22 1.25 21.76
CA ASP A 78 3.54 0.78 23.13
C ASP A 78 3.09 -0.67 23.43
N GLY A 79 2.68 -1.44 22.44
CA GLY A 79 2.26 -2.83 22.59
C GLY A 79 3.41 -3.75 23.00
N LYS A 80 3.13 -4.74 23.87
CA LYS A 80 4.11 -5.72 24.34
C LYS A 80 4.45 -6.80 23.32
N ASP A 81 3.57 -7.03 22.37
CA ASP A 81 3.68 -8.00 21.28
C ASP A 81 3.16 -7.40 19.96
N GLU A 82 3.46 -8.06 18.84
CA GLU A 82 3.08 -7.57 17.51
C GLU A 82 1.57 -7.36 17.37
N TYR A 83 0.75 -8.24 17.96
CA TYR A 83 -0.71 -8.13 17.94
C TYR A 83 -1.19 -6.83 18.61
N SER A 84 -0.72 -6.56 19.84
CA SER A 84 -1.09 -5.36 20.58
C SER A 84 -0.57 -4.09 19.91
N GLN A 85 0.65 -4.15 19.32
CA GLN A 85 1.21 -3.02 18.57
C GLN A 85 0.37 -2.69 17.34
N VAL A 86 0.07 -3.67 16.49
CA VAL A 86 -0.73 -3.47 15.27
C VAL A 86 -2.15 -3.02 15.62
N SER A 87 -2.75 -3.58 16.68
CA SER A 87 -4.08 -3.15 17.16
C SER A 87 -4.08 -1.70 17.65
N GLY A 88 -3.06 -1.29 18.40
CA GLY A 88 -2.91 0.10 18.86
C GLY A 88 -2.70 1.08 17.71
N ILE A 89 -1.87 0.69 16.72
CA ILE A 89 -1.64 1.49 15.50
C ILE A 89 -2.93 1.64 14.71
N SER A 90 -3.68 0.55 14.49
CA SER A 90 -4.96 0.56 13.78
C SER A 90 -5.94 1.55 14.39
N LYS A 91 -6.19 1.42 15.68
CA LYS A 91 -7.09 2.32 16.41
C LYS A 91 -6.65 3.79 16.34
N SER A 92 -5.34 4.02 16.46
CA SER A 92 -4.78 5.39 16.40
C SER A 92 -4.91 5.99 15.00
N LEU A 93 -4.67 5.20 13.92
CA LEU A 93 -4.88 5.64 12.54
C LEU A 93 -6.35 5.91 12.25
N HIS A 94 -7.26 5.05 12.70
CA HIS A 94 -8.69 5.26 12.55
C HIS A 94 -9.14 6.57 13.22
N THR A 95 -8.71 6.80 14.47
CA THR A 95 -8.98 8.06 15.19
C THR A 95 -8.39 9.29 14.48
N LEU A 96 -7.17 9.15 13.95
CA LEU A 96 -6.50 10.20 13.17
C LEU A 96 -7.34 10.57 11.94
N CYS A 97 -7.74 9.58 11.15
CA CYS A 97 -8.54 9.78 9.93
C CYS A 97 -9.86 10.48 10.23
N GLN A 98 -10.58 10.02 11.25
CA GLN A 98 -11.84 10.65 11.69
C GLN A 98 -11.64 12.10 12.16
N SER A 99 -10.59 12.36 12.95
CA SER A 99 -10.34 13.70 13.51
C SER A 99 -9.92 14.74 12.49
N LEU A 100 -9.23 14.29 11.40
CA LEU A 100 -8.73 15.18 10.34
C LEU A 100 -9.59 15.17 9.08
N GLY A 101 -10.54 14.24 8.96
CA GLY A 101 -11.35 14.08 7.74
C GLY A 101 -10.51 13.62 6.53
N ILE A 102 -9.49 12.78 6.74
CA ILE A 102 -8.58 12.33 5.71
C ILE A 102 -8.71 10.83 5.46
N PHE A 103 -8.27 10.39 4.28
CA PHE A 103 -8.23 8.98 3.92
C PHE A 103 -6.89 8.33 4.31
N CYS A 104 -6.92 7.09 4.79
CA CYS A 104 -5.72 6.29 5.03
C CYS A 104 -5.81 4.95 4.31
N LEU A 105 -4.81 4.65 3.47
CA LEU A 105 -4.56 3.33 2.92
C LEU A 105 -3.41 2.68 3.73
N ALA A 106 -3.75 1.73 4.58
CA ALA A 106 -2.79 1.01 5.41
C ALA A 106 -2.53 -0.38 4.83
N LEU A 107 -1.29 -0.67 4.48
CA LEU A 107 -0.88 -2.01 4.07
C LEU A 107 -0.52 -2.82 5.31
N CYS A 108 -0.94 -4.07 5.31
CA CYS A 108 -0.65 -5.01 6.39
C CYS A 108 -0.18 -6.34 5.80
N GLN A 109 0.86 -6.90 6.39
CA GLN A 109 1.30 -8.24 6.01
C GLN A 109 0.35 -9.27 6.60
N LEU A 110 -0.16 -10.18 5.77
CA LEU A 110 -0.95 -11.31 6.22
C LEU A 110 -0.05 -12.40 6.80
N ASN A 111 -0.59 -13.15 7.75
CA ASN A 111 0.01 -14.42 8.15
C ASN A 111 0.03 -15.37 6.95
N ARG A 112 1.00 -16.28 6.91
CA ARG A 112 1.19 -17.20 5.78
C ARG A 112 -0.05 -18.08 5.58
N THR A 113 -0.83 -17.80 4.56
CA THR A 113 -2.03 -18.58 4.16
C THR A 113 -1.70 -19.86 3.39
N LYS A 114 -0.42 -20.24 3.26
CA LYS A 114 0.07 -21.41 2.48
C LYS A 114 -0.51 -21.45 1.05
N GLY A 115 -0.70 -20.29 0.42
CA GLY A 115 -1.23 -20.18 -0.95
C GLY A 115 -2.77 -20.22 -1.05
N ALA A 116 -3.48 -20.41 0.05
CA ALA A 116 -4.95 -20.35 0.05
C ALA A 116 -5.43 -18.91 -0.22
N ARG A 117 -6.64 -18.80 -0.76
CA ARG A 117 -7.32 -17.53 -0.99
C ARG A 117 -7.57 -16.84 0.36
N PRO A 118 -7.08 -15.61 0.57
CA PRO A 118 -7.19 -14.94 1.86
C PRO A 118 -8.64 -14.56 2.20
N THR A 119 -8.93 -14.55 3.49
CA THR A 119 -10.22 -14.18 4.07
C THR A 119 -10.01 -13.20 5.23
N LEU A 120 -11.09 -12.63 5.78
CA LEU A 120 -11.00 -11.75 6.96
C LEU A 120 -10.42 -12.48 8.18
N GLU A 121 -10.55 -13.81 8.23
CA GLU A 121 -9.95 -14.62 9.29
C GLU A 121 -8.41 -14.56 9.32
N ASP A 122 -7.78 -14.33 8.16
CA ASP A 122 -6.33 -14.20 8.05
C ASP A 122 -5.80 -12.87 8.63
N LEU A 123 -6.71 -11.91 8.90
CA LEU A 123 -6.43 -10.71 9.69
C LEU A 123 -6.56 -10.93 11.20
N ARG A 124 -6.92 -12.12 11.65
CA ARG A 124 -7.21 -12.41 13.08
C ARG A 124 -6.01 -12.27 14.02
N SER A 125 -4.78 -12.26 13.51
CA SER A 125 -3.62 -11.79 14.29
C SER A 125 -3.70 -10.30 14.63
N SER A 126 -4.77 -9.62 14.19
CA SER A 126 -5.12 -8.24 14.50
C SER A 126 -6.63 -8.01 14.25
N GLY A 127 -7.50 -8.71 14.99
CA GLY A 127 -8.97 -8.58 14.86
C GLY A 127 -9.46 -7.11 14.97
N GLN A 128 -8.63 -6.26 15.55
CA GLN A 128 -8.87 -4.81 15.59
C GLN A 128 -8.79 -4.18 14.19
N LEU A 129 -7.90 -4.63 13.30
CA LEU A 129 -7.82 -4.12 11.91
C LEU A 129 -9.13 -4.31 11.16
N GLU A 130 -9.75 -5.49 11.31
CA GLU A 130 -11.04 -5.76 10.68
C GLU A 130 -12.13 -4.83 11.22
N GLN A 131 -12.12 -4.54 12.52
CA GLN A 131 -13.13 -3.67 13.15
C GLN A 131 -12.98 -2.21 12.74
N ASP A 132 -11.76 -1.69 12.78
CA ASP A 132 -11.45 -0.27 12.52
C ASP A 132 -11.54 0.10 11.04
N ALA A 133 -11.18 -0.82 10.12
CA ALA A 133 -11.19 -0.54 8.70
C ALA A 133 -12.61 -0.36 8.14
N ASP A 134 -12.84 0.65 7.32
CA ASP A 134 -14.07 0.84 6.56
C ASP A 134 -14.13 -0.07 5.32
N GLY A 135 -12.98 -0.39 4.75
CA GLY A 135 -12.80 -1.36 3.68
C GLY A 135 -11.58 -2.24 3.91
N VAL A 136 -11.66 -3.51 3.48
CA VAL A 136 -10.55 -4.46 3.49
C VAL A 136 -10.39 -5.05 2.10
N LEU A 137 -9.19 -4.91 1.55
CA LEU A 137 -8.80 -5.38 0.24
C LEU A 137 -7.70 -6.43 0.38
N PHE A 138 -7.85 -7.57 -0.28
CA PHE A 138 -6.75 -8.52 -0.44
C PHE A 138 -6.27 -8.56 -1.88
N LEU A 139 -4.97 -8.60 -2.05
CA LEU A 139 -4.34 -8.86 -3.34
C LEU A 139 -3.77 -10.26 -3.33
N HIS A 140 -4.46 -11.20 -3.98
CA HIS A 140 -4.13 -12.62 -3.99
C HIS A 140 -3.45 -13.04 -5.29
N ARG A 141 -2.38 -13.82 -5.18
CA ARG A 141 -1.75 -14.51 -6.30
C ARG A 141 -2.09 -16.00 -6.24
N GLN A 142 -2.88 -16.46 -7.19
CA GLN A 142 -3.15 -17.88 -7.34
C GLN A 142 -1.90 -18.60 -7.84
N GLU A 143 -1.63 -19.79 -7.30
CA GLU A 143 -0.51 -20.63 -7.74
C GLU A 143 -0.66 -20.99 -9.23
N GLY A 144 0.44 -20.96 -9.97
CA GLY A 144 0.46 -21.18 -11.42
C GLY A 144 0.01 -20.00 -12.29
N LYS A 145 -0.39 -18.87 -11.68
CA LYS A 145 -0.82 -17.66 -12.39
C LYS A 145 0.05 -16.46 -12.07
N ASP A 146 1.25 -16.46 -12.63
CA ASP A 146 2.27 -15.45 -12.26
C ASP A 146 1.91 -14.01 -12.66
N MET A 147 1.16 -13.83 -13.74
CA MET A 147 0.77 -12.51 -14.25
C MET A 147 -0.62 -12.08 -13.78
N GLU A 148 -1.40 -12.96 -13.17
CA GLU A 148 -2.73 -12.62 -12.67
C GLU A 148 -2.71 -12.32 -11.18
N ARG A 149 -3.56 -11.40 -10.76
CA ARG A 149 -3.88 -11.14 -9.36
C ARG A 149 -5.39 -11.03 -9.20
N GLU A 150 -5.89 -11.57 -8.11
CA GLU A 150 -7.27 -11.34 -7.69
C GLU A 150 -7.27 -10.22 -6.65
N LEU A 151 -7.97 -9.13 -6.94
CA LEU A 151 -8.29 -8.10 -5.96
C LEU A 151 -9.63 -8.45 -5.34
N ILE A 152 -9.62 -8.76 -4.04
CA ILE A 152 -10.78 -9.19 -3.29
C ILE A 152 -11.21 -8.05 -2.37
N ILE A 153 -12.40 -7.50 -2.54
CA ILE A 153 -13.02 -6.58 -1.60
C ILE A 153 -13.73 -7.44 -0.56
N ALA A 154 -13.05 -7.71 0.55
CA ALA A 154 -13.54 -8.59 1.61
C ALA A 154 -14.42 -7.88 2.63
N LYS A 155 -14.27 -6.56 2.79
CA LYS A 155 -15.12 -5.69 3.58
C LYS A 155 -15.30 -4.37 2.84
N ASN A 156 -16.52 -3.86 2.83
CA ASN A 156 -16.84 -2.53 2.32
C ASN A 156 -18.09 -2.01 3.07
N LYS A 157 -17.92 -1.00 3.91
CA LYS A 157 -19.03 -0.45 4.69
C LYS A 157 -20.08 0.26 3.83
N GLU A 158 -19.68 0.79 2.68
CA GLU A 158 -20.55 1.63 1.85
C GLU A 158 -20.88 1.02 0.49
N GLY A 159 -20.53 -0.27 0.26
CA GLY A 159 -20.77 -0.91 -1.01
C GLY A 159 -20.68 -2.43 -0.95
N GLU A 160 -20.68 -3.05 -2.11
CA GLU A 160 -20.66 -4.50 -2.24
C GLU A 160 -19.27 -5.10 -2.06
N CYS A 161 -19.22 -6.28 -1.43
CA CYS A 161 -18.04 -7.13 -1.41
C CYS A 161 -18.00 -7.95 -2.70
N ARG A 162 -16.91 -7.81 -3.46
CA ARG A 162 -16.71 -8.52 -4.74
C ARG A 162 -15.23 -8.78 -4.99
N SER A 163 -14.94 -9.57 -6.00
CA SER A 163 -13.56 -9.70 -6.48
C SER A 163 -13.46 -9.36 -7.96
N THR A 164 -12.28 -8.96 -8.37
CA THR A 164 -11.95 -8.70 -9.77
C THR A 164 -10.55 -9.18 -10.10
N ARG A 165 -10.29 -9.49 -11.36
CA ARG A 165 -8.96 -9.90 -11.82
C ARG A 165 -8.16 -8.73 -12.35
N LEU A 166 -6.89 -8.71 -11.99
CA LEU A 166 -5.92 -7.75 -12.45
C LEU A 166 -4.77 -8.48 -13.16
N TYR A 167 -4.28 -7.91 -14.24
CA TYR A 167 -3.01 -8.28 -14.82
C TYR A 167 -1.88 -7.51 -14.14
N PHE A 168 -0.82 -8.21 -13.75
CA PHE A 168 0.37 -7.61 -13.15
C PHE A 168 1.57 -7.77 -14.07
N ASP A 169 2.01 -6.68 -14.65
CA ASP A 169 3.27 -6.59 -15.37
C ASP A 169 4.42 -6.39 -14.38
N GLY A 170 5.02 -7.50 -13.97
CA GLY A 170 6.09 -7.50 -12.97
C GLY A 170 7.33 -6.69 -13.36
N PRO A 171 7.86 -6.82 -14.59
CA PRO A 171 8.97 -6.00 -15.08
C PRO A 171 8.79 -4.51 -14.87
N ILE A 172 7.64 -3.95 -15.20
CA ILE A 172 7.34 -2.51 -15.05
C ILE A 172 6.52 -2.18 -13.80
N GLN A 173 6.26 -3.17 -12.92
CA GLN A 173 5.53 -2.98 -11.64
C GLN A 173 4.13 -2.36 -11.81
N HIS A 174 3.43 -2.71 -12.89
CA HIS A 174 2.15 -2.11 -13.25
C HIS A 174 1.00 -3.10 -13.17
N PHE A 175 -0.11 -2.64 -12.62
CA PHE A 175 -1.38 -3.36 -12.63
C PHE A 175 -2.32 -2.77 -13.69
N SER A 176 -3.06 -3.66 -14.38
CA SER A 176 -4.15 -3.27 -15.26
C SER A 176 -5.37 -4.15 -15.03
N TYR A 177 -6.53 -3.62 -15.35
CA TYR A 177 -7.80 -4.36 -15.27
C TYR A 177 -7.89 -5.42 -16.37
N MET A 178 -8.45 -6.58 -16.02
CA MET A 178 -8.58 -7.71 -16.96
C MET A 178 -10.03 -7.92 -17.42
N GLY A 179 -10.89 -6.92 -17.40
CA GLY A 179 -12.25 -7.04 -17.94
C GLY A 179 -13.15 -8.00 -17.15
#